data_1af233f1e5dd6ef95c483e4bbcd026d4
#
_entry.id   1af233f1e5dd6ef95c483e4bbcd026d4
#
_cell.length_a   1.000
_cell.length_b   1.000
_cell.length_c   1.000
_cell.angle_alpha   90.00
_cell.angle_beta   90.00
_cell.angle_gamma   90.00
#
_symmetry.space_group_name_H-M   'P 1'
#
loop_
_entity.id
_entity.type
_entity.pdbx_description
1 polymer ?
#
loop_
_entity_poly.entity_id
_entity_poly.type
_entity_poly.pdbx_seq_one_letter_code
_entity_poly.pdbx_strand_id
1 'polypeptide(L)'
;GLSIGVKVYHIKLSTDVTFDEVADVVKRENSNREISGIIIQSPVPEHLDFIKLVNLIDPKRDVDGLTDENQELLAEGKPRFVPATAHGVMLLLDFYKIPVLGKKVAVVGRSRLVGGPIAKVMGMKGANVTVCHSKTPNTAEITRQSDIVIVAVGRPEFINRSYIGEGAVVIDVGINSVYGEYSEKLEEEIPKRKLTGDVDFSNVFDIVSAITPVPGGVGPMTVLSLFDNLVSPSP
;
A
#
# COMPACT_ATOMS: atom_id res chain seq x y z
N GLY A 1 -1.45 -18.79 -1.17
CA GLY A 1 -0.39 -19.39 -2.03
C GLY A 1 -0.78 -20.78 -2.48
N LEU A 2 -1.00 -21.75 -1.58
CA LEU A 2 -1.24 -23.16 -1.95
C LEU A 2 -2.45 -23.36 -2.86
N SER A 3 -3.53 -22.61 -2.66
CA SER A 3 -4.75 -22.70 -3.49
C SER A 3 -4.56 -22.30 -4.96
N ILE A 4 -3.48 -21.60 -5.27
CA ILE A 4 -3.11 -21.16 -6.62
C ILE A 4 -1.78 -21.77 -7.09
N GLY A 5 -1.31 -22.84 -6.42
CA GLY A 5 -0.07 -23.53 -6.79
C GLY A 5 1.22 -22.81 -6.41
N VAL A 6 1.17 -21.71 -5.65
CA VAL A 6 2.36 -20.98 -5.19
C VAL A 6 2.76 -21.48 -3.81
N LYS A 7 4.00 -21.95 -3.70
CA LYS A 7 4.62 -22.34 -2.43
C LYS A 7 5.22 -21.09 -1.75
N VAL A 8 4.80 -20.82 -0.53
CA VAL A 8 5.27 -19.69 0.26
C VAL A 8 6.15 -20.20 1.40
N TYR A 9 7.34 -19.66 1.49
CA TYR A 9 8.29 -19.93 2.59
C TYR A 9 8.29 -18.71 3.51
N HIS A 10 7.90 -18.90 4.76
CA HIS A 10 7.92 -17.86 5.76
C HIS A 10 9.16 -18.02 6.66
N ILE A 11 10.15 -17.13 6.48
CA ILE A 11 11.35 -17.07 7.30
C ILE A 11 11.11 -16.03 8.40
N LYS A 12 10.93 -16.52 9.62
CA LYS A 12 10.72 -15.66 10.79
C LYS A 12 12.06 -15.49 11.51
N LEU A 13 12.47 -14.23 11.69
CA LEU A 13 13.68 -13.84 12.43
C LEU A 13 13.28 -13.25 13.79
N SER A 14 14.24 -13.26 14.72
CA SER A 14 14.06 -12.65 16.04
C SER A 14 13.94 -11.12 15.93
N THR A 15 13.35 -10.48 16.94
CA THR A 15 13.20 -9.02 16.98
C THR A 15 14.53 -8.29 17.24
N ASP A 16 15.54 -8.98 17.74
CA ASP A 16 16.90 -8.50 17.99
C ASP A 16 17.89 -8.86 16.86
N VAL A 17 17.38 -9.43 15.74
CA VAL A 17 18.19 -9.79 14.58
C VAL A 17 18.98 -8.59 14.06
N THR A 18 20.25 -8.82 13.71
CA THR A 18 21.12 -7.79 13.15
C THR A 18 20.88 -7.58 11.65
N PHE A 19 21.30 -6.43 11.11
CA PHE A 19 21.26 -6.17 9.68
C PHE A 19 22.00 -7.23 8.86
N ASP A 20 23.18 -7.65 9.31
CA ASP A 20 24.01 -8.63 8.60
C ASP A 20 23.35 -10.01 8.56
N GLU A 21 22.72 -10.44 9.64
CA GLU A 21 21.96 -11.70 9.66
C GLU A 21 20.78 -11.68 8.67
N VAL A 22 20.04 -10.56 8.59
CA VAL A 22 18.98 -10.41 7.57
C VAL A 22 19.57 -10.41 6.16
N ALA A 23 20.70 -9.71 5.97
CA ALA A 23 21.40 -9.64 4.68
C ALA A 23 21.85 -11.02 4.20
N ASP A 24 22.36 -11.85 5.09
CA ASP A 24 22.79 -13.22 4.75
C ASP A 24 21.60 -14.11 4.35
N VAL A 25 20.45 -13.95 5.02
CA VAL A 25 19.21 -14.63 4.61
C VAL A 25 18.80 -14.18 3.20
N VAL A 26 18.72 -12.87 2.95
CA VAL A 26 18.31 -12.35 1.63
C VAL A 26 19.27 -12.79 0.53
N LYS A 27 20.59 -12.74 0.74
CA LYS A 27 21.61 -13.23 -0.22
C LYS A 27 21.42 -14.70 -0.55
N ARG A 28 21.15 -15.52 0.47
CA ARG A 28 20.89 -16.96 0.28
C ARG A 28 19.67 -17.17 -0.60
N GLU A 29 18.55 -16.47 -0.31
CA GLU A 29 17.32 -16.64 -1.07
C GLU A 29 17.44 -16.03 -2.48
N ASN A 30 18.18 -14.94 -2.68
CA ASN A 30 18.52 -14.43 -4.02
C ASN A 30 19.25 -15.48 -4.88
N SER A 31 20.08 -16.33 -4.26
CA SER A 31 20.84 -17.37 -4.96
C SER A 31 20.06 -18.67 -5.15
N ASN A 32 18.94 -18.83 -4.49
CA ASN A 32 18.12 -20.04 -4.53
C ASN A 32 17.26 -20.04 -5.79
N ARG A 33 17.48 -21.01 -6.69
CA ARG A 33 16.75 -21.14 -7.96
C ARG A 33 15.28 -21.53 -7.81
N GLU A 34 14.88 -22.05 -6.66
CA GLU A 34 13.49 -22.41 -6.37
C GLU A 34 12.65 -21.19 -5.94
N ILE A 35 13.29 -20.06 -5.61
CA ILE A 35 12.60 -18.83 -5.20
C ILE A 35 12.42 -17.90 -6.39
N SER A 36 11.17 -17.62 -6.73
CA SER A 36 10.82 -16.73 -7.83
C SER A 36 10.56 -15.28 -7.37
N GLY A 37 10.15 -15.08 -6.12
CA GLY A 37 9.88 -13.75 -5.56
C GLY A 37 10.23 -13.66 -4.08
N ILE A 38 10.65 -12.49 -3.65
CA ILE A 38 11.04 -12.20 -2.26
C ILE A 38 10.33 -10.93 -1.81
N ILE A 39 9.84 -10.93 -0.58
CA ILE A 39 9.36 -9.74 0.12
C ILE A 39 9.99 -9.65 1.50
N ILE A 40 10.19 -8.44 1.99
CA ILE A 40 10.51 -8.18 3.40
C ILE A 40 9.27 -7.54 4.03
N GLN A 41 8.68 -8.24 5.00
CA GLN A 41 7.45 -7.77 5.64
C GLN A 41 7.72 -6.56 6.53
N SER A 42 7.03 -5.47 6.26
CA SER A 42 7.02 -4.27 7.12
C SER A 42 5.88 -4.37 8.18
N PRO A 43 6.05 -3.78 9.38
CA PRO A 43 7.24 -3.05 9.84
C PRO A 43 8.38 -3.98 10.27
N VAL A 44 9.60 -3.50 10.13
CA VAL A 44 10.79 -4.13 10.72
C VAL A 44 11.12 -3.49 12.08
N PRO A 45 11.94 -4.12 12.95
CA PRO A 45 12.43 -3.50 14.17
C PRO A 45 13.11 -2.14 13.92
N GLU A 46 12.96 -1.18 14.84
CA GLU A 46 13.39 0.23 14.67
C GLU A 46 14.90 0.40 14.40
N HIS A 47 15.72 -0.54 14.88
CA HIS A 47 17.18 -0.52 14.65
C HIS A 47 17.57 -0.94 13.23
N LEU A 48 16.63 -1.44 12.43
CA LEU A 48 16.86 -1.86 11.05
C LEU A 48 16.34 -0.82 10.06
N ASP A 49 17.15 -0.52 9.04
CA ASP A 49 16.75 0.33 7.93
C ASP A 49 16.02 -0.51 6.87
N PHE A 50 14.69 -0.39 6.82
CA PHE A 50 13.85 -1.13 5.89
C PHE A 50 14.26 -0.93 4.43
N ILE A 51 14.61 0.29 4.03
CA ILE A 51 14.97 0.59 2.64
C ILE A 51 16.30 -0.08 2.26
N LYS A 52 17.28 -0.06 3.18
CA LYS A 52 18.53 -0.79 2.93
C LYS A 52 18.32 -2.28 2.83
N LEU A 53 17.44 -2.86 3.65
CA LEU A 53 17.11 -4.27 3.59
C LEU A 53 16.44 -4.64 2.28
N VAL A 54 15.44 -3.89 1.85
CA VAL A 54 14.75 -4.11 0.57
C VAL A 54 15.71 -4.07 -0.61
N ASN A 55 16.67 -3.15 -0.61
CA ASN A 55 17.68 -3.05 -1.66
C ASN A 55 18.71 -4.21 -1.68
N LEU A 56 18.65 -5.14 -0.75
CA LEU A 56 19.41 -6.41 -0.83
C LEU A 56 18.72 -7.45 -1.72
N ILE A 57 17.43 -7.30 -1.98
CA ILE A 57 16.67 -8.19 -2.86
C ILE A 57 17.14 -7.97 -4.30
N ASP A 58 17.33 -9.05 -5.05
CA ASP A 58 17.52 -8.97 -6.50
C ASP A 58 16.27 -8.27 -7.10
N PRO A 59 16.42 -7.14 -7.80
CA PRO A 59 15.29 -6.40 -8.35
C PRO A 59 14.38 -7.22 -9.26
N LYS A 60 14.89 -8.30 -9.84
CA LYS A 60 14.09 -9.26 -10.65
C LYS A 60 13.23 -10.20 -9.80
N ARG A 61 13.46 -10.25 -8.49
CA ARG A 61 12.71 -11.06 -7.52
C ARG A 61 11.93 -10.22 -6.51
N ASP A 62 12.05 -8.90 -6.59
CA ASP A 62 11.35 -7.95 -5.75
C ASP A 62 9.90 -7.80 -6.23
N VAL A 63 9.06 -8.76 -5.88
CA VAL A 63 7.65 -8.77 -6.31
C VAL A 63 6.80 -7.69 -5.64
N ASP A 64 7.31 -7.01 -4.61
CA ASP A 64 6.68 -5.84 -4.01
C ASP A 64 7.04 -4.53 -4.75
N GLY A 65 8.07 -4.56 -5.63
CA GLY A 65 8.48 -3.44 -6.46
C GLY A 65 9.10 -2.27 -5.71
N LEU A 66 9.73 -2.52 -4.56
CA LEU A 66 10.20 -1.49 -3.62
C LEU A 66 11.69 -1.19 -3.69
N THR A 67 12.50 -2.01 -4.38
CA THR A 67 13.93 -1.74 -4.60
C THR A 67 14.13 -0.44 -5.36
N ASP A 68 15.28 0.21 -5.19
CA ASP A 68 15.61 1.46 -5.88
C ASP A 68 15.50 1.30 -7.39
N GLU A 69 16.05 0.21 -7.96
CA GLU A 69 15.97 -0.07 -9.39
C GLU A 69 14.52 -0.17 -9.89
N ASN A 70 13.64 -0.89 -9.17
CA ASN A 70 12.23 -1.00 -9.56
C ASN A 70 11.48 0.33 -9.43
N GLN A 71 11.82 1.15 -8.42
CA GLN A 71 11.27 2.49 -8.26
C GLN A 71 11.73 3.46 -9.36
N GLU A 72 12.98 3.35 -9.80
CA GLU A 72 13.51 4.12 -10.94
C GLU A 72 12.82 3.74 -12.24
N LEU A 73 12.67 2.44 -12.52
CA LEU A 73 11.92 1.94 -13.68
C LEU A 73 10.46 2.41 -13.67
N LEU A 74 9.82 2.42 -12.50
CA LEU A 74 8.48 2.99 -12.36
C LEU A 74 8.48 4.49 -12.67
N ALA A 75 9.47 5.25 -12.18
CA ALA A 75 9.59 6.68 -12.44
C ALA A 75 9.79 6.98 -13.93
N GLU A 76 10.48 6.11 -14.67
CA GLU A 76 10.63 6.18 -16.12
C GLU A 76 9.36 5.79 -16.90
N GLY A 77 8.36 5.23 -16.24
CA GLY A 77 7.15 4.72 -16.88
C GLY A 77 7.31 3.35 -17.52
N LYS A 78 8.31 2.59 -17.11
CA LYS A 78 8.63 1.22 -17.60
C LYS A 78 8.80 0.26 -16.42
N PRO A 79 7.81 0.10 -15.54
CA PRO A 79 7.95 -0.72 -14.36
C PRO A 79 8.18 -2.19 -14.74
N ARG A 80 9.17 -2.83 -14.11
CA ARG A 80 9.29 -4.30 -14.12
C ARG A 80 8.22 -4.92 -13.22
N PHE A 81 8.06 -4.35 -12.05
CA PHE A 81 6.96 -4.62 -11.14
C PHE A 81 6.31 -3.31 -10.73
N VAL A 82 4.99 -3.25 -10.79
CA VAL A 82 4.25 -2.16 -10.17
C VAL A 82 4.23 -2.42 -8.66
N PRO A 83 4.60 -1.45 -7.81
CA PRO A 83 4.53 -1.64 -6.37
C PRO A 83 3.19 -2.19 -5.92
N ALA A 84 3.22 -3.27 -5.12
CA ALA A 84 2.05 -4.13 -4.89
C ALA A 84 0.82 -3.36 -4.38
N THR A 85 1.00 -2.37 -3.50
CA THR A 85 -0.12 -1.54 -3.03
C THR A 85 -0.70 -0.66 -4.15
N ALA A 86 0.16 -0.05 -4.97
CA ALA A 86 -0.29 0.76 -6.10
C ALA A 86 -1.00 -0.09 -7.15
N HIS A 87 -0.48 -1.29 -7.44
CA HIS A 87 -1.10 -2.26 -8.31
C HIS A 87 -2.47 -2.70 -7.78
N GLY A 88 -2.56 -3.01 -6.48
CA GLY A 88 -3.82 -3.39 -5.83
C GLY A 88 -4.91 -2.32 -5.94
N VAL A 89 -4.54 -1.05 -5.82
CA VAL A 89 -5.46 0.07 -6.05
C VAL A 89 -5.96 0.08 -7.50
N MET A 90 -5.07 -0.16 -8.48
CA MET A 90 -5.46 -0.22 -9.90
C MET A 90 -6.39 -1.39 -10.19
N LEU A 91 -6.05 -2.59 -9.71
CA LEU A 91 -6.90 -3.78 -9.87
C LEU A 91 -8.30 -3.56 -9.29
N LEU A 92 -8.39 -2.86 -8.17
CA LEU A 92 -9.66 -2.53 -7.53
C LEU A 92 -10.50 -1.56 -8.38
N LEU A 93 -9.89 -0.48 -8.88
CA LEU A 93 -10.56 0.46 -9.78
C LEU A 93 -11.00 -0.21 -11.08
N ASP A 94 -10.15 -1.05 -11.68
CA ASP A 94 -10.46 -1.79 -12.91
C ASP A 94 -11.61 -2.80 -12.68
N PHE A 95 -11.61 -3.53 -11.55
CA PHE A 95 -12.66 -4.48 -11.20
C PHE A 95 -14.03 -3.81 -11.10
N TYR A 96 -14.10 -2.65 -10.42
CA TYR A 96 -15.34 -1.88 -10.30
C TYR A 96 -15.62 -0.99 -11.51
N LYS A 97 -14.80 -1.07 -12.56
CA LYS A 97 -14.94 -0.29 -13.81
C LYS A 97 -14.97 1.22 -13.56
N ILE A 98 -14.20 1.69 -12.59
CA ILE A 98 -14.06 3.11 -12.26
C ILE A 98 -13.02 3.71 -13.21
N PRO A 99 -13.41 4.62 -14.12
CA PRO A 99 -12.48 5.17 -15.11
C PRO A 99 -11.47 6.11 -14.44
N VAL A 100 -10.20 5.99 -14.83
CA VAL A 100 -9.10 6.81 -14.33
C VAL A 100 -8.68 7.87 -15.36
N LEU A 101 -8.74 7.54 -16.65
CA LEU A 101 -8.32 8.42 -17.75
C LEU A 101 -9.07 9.77 -17.71
N GLY A 102 -8.30 10.85 -17.69
CA GLY A 102 -8.82 12.22 -17.65
C GLY A 102 -9.42 12.67 -16.31
N LYS A 103 -9.50 11.77 -15.32
CA LYS A 103 -10.06 12.08 -14.00
C LYS A 103 -9.11 12.93 -13.16
N LYS A 104 -9.67 13.79 -12.33
CA LYS A 104 -8.93 14.51 -11.29
C LYS A 104 -8.73 13.57 -10.12
N VAL A 105 -7.47 13.24 -9.81
CA VAL A 105 -7.10 12.33 -8.74
C VAL A 105 -6.27 13.07 -7.70
N ALA A 106 -6.74 13.14 -6.47
CA ALA A 106 -5.94 13.62 -5.34
C ALA A 106 -5.33 12.41 -4.61
N VAL A 107 -4.01 12.39 -4.49
CA VAL A 107 -3.29 11.42 -3.65
C VAL A 107 -2.82 12.13 -2.40
N VAL A 108 -3.42 11.82 -1.26
CA VAL A 108 -3.06 12.38 0.03
C VAL A 108 -2.03 11.48 0.71
N GLY A 109 -0.79 11.92 0.69
CA GLY A 109 0.40 11.15 1.08
C GLY A 109 1.41 11.08 -0.06
N ARG A 110 2.71 11.16 0.28
CA ARG A 110 3.80 11.14 -0.72
C ARG A 110 4.93 10.20 -0.33
N SER A 111 4.62 9.19 0.50
CA SER A 111 5.65 8.23 0.91
C SER A 111 6.23 7.53 -0.31
N ARG A 112 7.52 7.21 -0.24
CA ARG A 112 8.21 6.44 -1.27
C ARG A 112 7.57 5.08 -1.54
N LEU A 113 7.03 4.46 -0.48
CA LEU A 113 6.53 3.09 -0.56
C LEU A 113 5.09 3.01 -1.07
N VAL A 114 4.29 4.06 -0.89
CA VAL A 114 2.84 3.99 -1.14
C VAL A 114 2.34 5.17 -1.98
N GLY A 115 2.28 6.38 -1.41
CA GLY A 115 1.65 7.52 -2.08
C GLY A 115 2.34 7.95 -3.37
N GLY A 116 3.68 7.94 -3.40
CA GLY A 116 4.46 8.25 -4.60
C GLY A 116 4.19 7.27 -5.75
N PRO A 117 4.35 5.96 -5.55
CA PRO A 117 4.02 4.94 -6.55
C PRO A 117 2.57 5.02 -7.05
N ILE A 118 1.59 5.20 -6.15
CA ILE A 118 0.19 5.36 -6.54
C ILE A 118 0.01 6.56 -7.48
N ALA A 119 0.56 7.73 -7.10
CA ALA A 119 0.46 8.93 -7.92
C ALA A 119 1.08 8.72 -9.31
N LYS A 120 2.23 8.02 -9.38
CA LYS A 120 2.90 7.72 -10.64
C LYS A 120 2.05 6.81 -11.53
N VAL A 121 1.52 5.71 -10.97
CA VAL A 121 0.69 4.76 -11.72
C VAL A 121 -0.61 5.41 -12.21
N MET A 122 -1.26 6.24 -11.39
CA MET A 122 -2.43 7.01 -11.80
C MET A 122 -2.12 7.94 -12.97
N GLY A 123 -0.98 8.64 -12.91
CA GLY A 123 -0.51 9.48 -14.01
C GLY A 123 -0.26 8.69 -15.30
N MET A 124 0.36 7.51 -15.22
CA MET A 124 0.57 6.60 -16.36
C MET A 124 -0.75 6.13 -16.98
N LYS A 125 -1.82 6.02 -16.20
CA LYS A 125 -3.18 5.70 -16.67
C LYS A 125 -3.93 6.94 -17.20
N GLY A 126 -3.27 8.10 -17.31
CA GLY A 126 -3.83 9.31 -17.88
C GLY A 126 -4.70 10.14 -16.94
N ALA A 127 -4.56 9.96 -15.63
CA ALA A 127 -5.22 10.83 -14.66
C ALA A 127 -4.52 12.19 -14.53
N ASN A 128 -5.30 13.22 -14.15
CA ASN A 128 -4.78 14.50 -13.69
C ASN A 128 -4.51 14.42 -12.19
N VAL A 129 -3.28 14.07 -11.82
CA VAL A 129 -2.91 13.76 -10.44
C VAL A 129 -2.41 14.98 -9.70
N THR A 130 -2.96 15.23 -8.51
CA THR A 130 -2.44 16.18 -7.54
C THR A 130 -2.00 15.44 -6.29
N VAL A 131 -0.73 15.56 -5.90
CA VAL A 131 -0.19 14.97 -4.67
C VAL A 131 -0.29 15.99 -3.54
N CYS A 132 -1.01 15.62 -2.49
CA CYS A 132 -1.17 16.42 -1.28
C CYS A 132 -0.33 15.86 -0.13
N HIS A 133 0.28 16.73 0.66
CA HIS A 133 1.10 16.36 1.81
C HIS A 133 0.99 17.43 2.92
N SER A 134 1.63 17.24 4.04
CA SER A 134 1.54 18.13 5.23
C SER A 134 1.85 19.61 4.97
N LYS A 135 2.54 19.93 3.87
CA LYS A 135 2.87 21.32 3.49
C LYS A 135 2.01 21.82 2.30
N THR A 136 1.09 21.01 1.79
CA THR A 136 0.21 21.44 0.69
C THR A 136 -0.88 22.34 1.26
N PRO A 137 -0.97 23.61 0.80
CA PRO A 137 -2.06 24.49 1.22
C PRO A 137 -3.40 23.97 0.65
N ASN A 138 -4.47 24.26 1.35
CA ASN A 138 -5.85 24.01 0.88
C ASN A 138 -6.11 22.54 0.46
N THR A 139 -5.47 21.56 1.11
CA THR A 139 -5.67 20.14 0.78
C THR A 139 -7.14 19.74 0.72
N ALA A 140 -7.97 20.21 1.67
CA ALA A 140 -9.40 19.91 1.68
C ALA A 140 -10.15 20.47 0.44
N GLU A 141 -9.73 21.59 -0.10
CA GLU A 141 -10.31 22.15 -1.33
C GLU A 141 -9.93 21.32 -2.56
N ILE A 142 -8.64 20.92 -2.65
CA ILE A 142 -8.13 20.07 -3.73
C ILE A 142 -8.86 18.74 -3.74
N THR A 143 -8.99 18.09 -2.58
CA THR A 143 -9.63 16.78 -2.48
C THR A 143 -11.13 16.85 -2.76
N ARG A 144 -11.83 17.88 -2.31
CA ARG A 144 -13.27 18.10 -2.65
C ARG A 144 -13.53 18.28 -4.15
N GLN A 145 -12.55 18.79 -4.91
CA GLN A 145 -12.68 19.01 -6.36
C GLN A 145 -12.21 17.81 -7.18
N SER A 146 -11.81 16.72 -6.53
CA SER A 146 -11.27 15.52 -7.18
C SER A 146 -12.36 14.47 -7.38
N ASP A 147 -12.33 13.79 -8.53
CA ASP A 147 -13.20 12.66 -8.84
C ASP A 147 -12.83 11.43 -8.01
N ILE A 148 -11.52 11.24 -7.75
CA ILE A 148 -10.97 10.12 -6.98
C ILE A 148 -10.03 10.70 -5.92
N VAL A 149 -10.21 10.30 -4.68
CA VAL A 149 -9.34 10.65 -3.55
C VAL A 149 -8.71 9.38 -2.99
N ILE A 150 -7.38 9.31 -3.04
CA ILE A 150 -6.62 8.17 -2.51
C ILE A 150 -5.85 8.64 -1.29
N VAL A 151 -6.04 7.97 -0.16
CA VAL A 151 -5.50 8.41 1.14
C VAL A 151 -4.49 7.40 1.66
N ALA A 152 -3.25 7.86 1.92
CA ALA A 152 -2.14 7.06 2.40
C ALA A 152 -1.22 7.89 3.31
N VAL A 153 -1.74 8.35 4.45
CA VAL A 153 -1.05 9.25 5.39
C VAL A 153 -0.63 8.56 6.69
N GLY A 154 -1.19 7.38 6.99
CA GLY A 154 -0.92 6.63 8.22
C GLY A 154 -1.43 7.35 9.48
N ARG A 155 -2.56 8.06 9.37
CA ARG A 155 -3.18 8.80 10.47
C ARG A 155 -4.66 8.40 10.56
N PRO A 156 -5.08 7.77 11.68
CA PRO A 156 -6.45 7.29 11.82
C PRO A 156 -7.47 8.39 11.60
N GLU A 157 -8.47 8.13 10.74
CA GLU A 157 -9.65 8.98 10.54
C GLU A 157 -9.35 10.46 10.24
N PHE A 158 -8.17 10.73 9.64
CA PHE A 158 -7.70 12.08 9.34
C PHE A 158 -8.56 12.78 8.28
N ILE A 159 -9.01 12.03 7.26
CA ILE A 159 -9.88 12.55 6.19
C ILE A 159 -11.33 12.36 6.58
N ASN A 160 -12.03 13.46 6.75
CA ASN A 160 -13.45 13.49 7.06
C ASN A 160 -14.26 14.15 5.94
N ARG A 161 -15.57 14.34 6.14
CA ARG A 161 -16.50 14.93 5.17
C ARG A 161 -16.05 16.28 4.59
N SER A 162 -15.32 17.08 5.36
CA SER A 162 -14.83 18.38 4.88
C SER A 162 -13.79 18.30 3.77
N TYR A 163 -13.18 17.12 3.58
CA TYR A 163 -12.20 16.84 2.54
C TYR A 163 -12.81 16.22 1.27
N ILE A 164 -14.04 15.73 1.30
CA ILE A 164 -14.60 14.90 0.23
C ILE A 164 -15.71 15.63 -0.50
N GLY A 165 -15.64 15.62 -1.82
CA GLY A 165 -16.72 16.09 -2.69
C GLY A 165 -17.82 15.05 -2.82
N GLU A 166 -19.08 15.50 -3.00
CA GLU A 166 -20.21 14.62 -3.23
C GLU A 166 -20.01 13.78 -4.49
N GLY A 167 -20.27 12.49 -4.42
CA GLY A 167 -20.12 11.55 -5.53
C GLY A 167 -18.67 11.13 -5.83
N ALA A 168 -17.68 11.60 -5.07
CA ALA A 168 -16.28 11.16 -5.25
C ALA A 168 -16.11 9.67 -4.97
N VAL A 169 -15.07 9.09 -5.57
CA VAL A 169 -14.56 7.74 -5.21
C VAL A 169 -13.45 7.92 -4.20
N VAL A 170 -13.50 7.20 -3.08
CA VAL A 170 -12.50 7.27 -2.01
C VAL A 170 -11.80 5.93 -1.84
N ILE A 171 -10.47 5.93 -1.97
CA ILE A 171 -9.62 4.75 -1.76
C ILE A 171 -8.78 5.00 -0.51
N ASP A 172 -9.14 4.33 0.57
CA ASP A 172 -8.41 4.38 1.83
C ASP A 172 -7.36 3.27 1.84
N VAL A 173 -6.08 3.66 1.79
CA VAL A 173 -4.92 2.76 1.84
C VAL A 173 -4.38 2.63 3.27
N GLY A 174 -4.82 3.51 4.16
CA GLY A 174 -4.37 3.53 5.55
C GLY A 174 -4.75 2.25 6.30
N ILE A 175 -3.82 1.73 7.08
CA ILE A 175 -4.07 0.64 8.04
C ILE A 175 -3.46 1.05 9.37
N ASN A 176 -4.31 1.48 10.30
CA ASN A 176 -3.91 1.94 11.61
C ASN A 176 -4.44 0.99 12.68
N SER A 177 -3.60 0.64 13.65
CA SER A 177 -4.01 -0.12 14.83
C SER A 177 -4.34 0.87 15.94
N VAL A 178 -5.62 0.97 16.29
CA VAL A 178 -6.06 1.76 17.44
C VAL A 178 -6.45 0.82 18.56
N TYR A 179 -6.06 1.18 19.80
CA TYR A 179 -6.46 0.43 20.98
C TYR A 179 -7.94 0.77 21.26
N GLY A 180 -8.78 -0.25 21.27
CA GLY A 180 -10.19 -0.16 21.66
C GLY A 180 -10.38 -0.56 23.14
N GLU A 181 -11.64 -0.65 23.56
CA GLU A 181 -12.04 -1.07 24.90
C GLU A 181 -11.49 -2.46 25.24
N TYR A 182 -11.24 -2.69 26.53
CA TYR A 182 -10.73 -3.96 27.05
C TYR A 182 -11.75 -5.10 26.87
N SER A 183 -11.25 -6.32 26.71
CA SER A 183 -12.10 -7.51 26.65
C SER A 183 -12.49 -7.94 28.07
N GLU A 184 -13.76 -7.92 28.40
CA GLU A 184 -14.28 -8.35 29.73
C GLU A 184 -14.19 -9.86 30.02
N LYS A 185 -13.57 -10.66 29.15
CA LYS A 185 -13.70 -12.13 29.22
C LYS A 185 -12.50 -12.92 29.76
N LEU A 186 -11.44 -12.28 30.16
CA LEU A 186 -10.29 -12.94 30.81
C LEU A 186 -9.74 -12.03 31.92
N GLU A 187 -9.25 -12.62 32.99
CA GLU A 187 -8.61 -11.93 34.14
C GLU A 187 -7.36 -11.12 33.76
N GLU A 188 -7.00 -11.07 32.47
CA GLU A 188 -5.98 -10.19 31.89
C GLU A 188 -6.66 -9.19 30.93
N GLU A 189 -6.49 -7.90 31.20
CA GLU A 189 -6.93 -6.79 30.36
C GLU A 189 -6.12 -6.79 29.04
N ILE A 190 -6.56 -7.54 28.04
CA ILE A 190 -5.96 -7.52 26.70
C ILE A 190 -6.68 -6.44 25.89
N PRO A 191 -5.99 -5.35 25.50
CA PRO A 191 -6.60 -4.32 24.68
C PRO A 191 -7.00 -4.90 23.32
N LYS A 192 -8.28 -4.75 22.95
CA LYS A 192 -8.73 -5.09 21.59
C LYS A 192 -8.10 -4.12 20.61
N ARG A 193 -7.30 -4.64 19.69
CA ARG A 193 -6.81 -3.86 18.55
C ARG A 193 -7.92 -3.77 17.50
N LYS A 194 -8.40 -2.57 17.25
CA LYS A 194 -9.30 -2.28 16.12
C LYS A 194 -8.45 -1.71 14.98
N LEU A 195 -8.62 -2.27 13.78
CA LEU A 195 -8.03 -1.68 12.58
C LEU A 195 -8.96 -0.59 12.05
N THR A 196 -8.39 0.57 11.74
CA THR A 196 -9.10 1.66 11.09
C THR A 196 -8.25 2.25 9.97
N GLY A 197 -8.91 2.88 9.02
CA GLY A 197 -8.25 3.58 7.92
C GLY A 197 -7.81 5.01 8.26
N ASP A 198 -7.32 5.69 7.24
CA ASP A 198 -7.00 7.12 7.29
C ASP A 198 -8.25 7.99 7.05
N VAL A 199 -9.35 7.40 6.60
CA VAL A 199 -10.62 8.08 6.35
C VAL A 199 -11.63 7.76 7.44
N ASP A 200 -12.32 8.76 7.96
CA ASP A 200 -13.50 8.58 8.81
C ASP A 200 -14.64 8.03 7.95
N PHE A 201 -14.67 6.70 7.84
CA PHE A 201 -15.58 5.97 6.95
C PHE A 201 -17.05 6.34 7.21
N SER A 202 -17.44 6.40 8.47
CA SER A 202 -18.84 6.68 8.86
C SER A 202 -19.26 8.10 8.50
N ASN A 203 -18.34 9.06 8.55
CA ASN A 203 -18.58 10.46 8.26
C ASN A 203 -18.66 10.77 6.77
N VAL A 204 -18.13 9.89 5.91
CA VAL A 204 -18.00 10.10 4.45
C VAL A 204 -18.94 9.21 3.64
N PHE A 205 -19.34 8.07 4.18
CA PHE A 205 -20.02 6.99 3.45
C PHE A 205 -21.27 7.43 2.68
N ASP A 206 -22.05 8.35 3.24
CA ASP A 206 -23.32 8.81 2.68
C ASP A 206 -23.19 9.82 1.53
N ILE A 207 -21.99 10.39 1.31
CA ILE A 207 -21.74 11.40 0.26
C ILE A 207 -20.93 10.88 -0.93
N VAL A 208 -20.32 9.70 -0.83
CA VAL A 208 -19.43 9.17 -1.86
C VAL A 208 -20.14 8.19 -2.78
N SER A 209 -19.64 8.05 -4.02
CA SER A 209 -20.15 7.03 -4.94
C SER A 209 -19.58 5.64 -4.65
N ALA A 210 -18.36 5.59 -4.10
CA ALA A 210 -17.69 4.37 -3.65
C ALA A 210 -16.61 4.70 -2.63
N ILE A 211 -16.41 3.80 -1.67
CA ILE A 211 -15.34 3.90 -0.68
C ILE A 211 -14.82 2.50 -0.30
N THR A 212 -13.52 2.36 -0.14
CA THR A 212 -12.93 1.12 0.35
C THR A 212 -13.03 1.04 1.88
N PRO A 213 -13.51 -0.10 2.45
CA PRO A 213 -13.49 -0.30 3.89
C PRO A 213 -12.08 -0.62 4.41
N VAL A 214 -11.83 -0.34 5.68
CA VAL A 214 -10.65 -0.81 6.40
C VAL A 214 -11.10 -1.49 7.71
N PRO A 215 -10.83 -2.79 7.89
CA PRO A 215 -10.16 -3.72 6.97
C PRO A 215 -11.05 -4.19 5.81
N GLY A 216 -10.44 -4.86 4.81
CA GLY A 216 -11.16 -5.55 3.74
C GLY A 216 -11.13 -4.85 2.37
N GLY A 217 -10.59 -3.62 2.29
CA GLY A 217 -10.41 -2.88 1.04
C GLY A 217 -9.07 -3.15 0.35
N VAL A 218 -8.16 -2.20 0.39
CA VAL A 218 -6.87 -2.24 -0.32
C VAL A 218 -5.93 -3.34 0.20
N GLY A 219 -5.93 -3.64 1.51
CA GLY A 219 -5.01 -4.64 2.07
C GLY A 219 -5.04 -6.01 1.38
N PRO A 220 -6.20 -6.68 1.22
CA PRO A 220 -6.31 -7.93 0.46
C PRO A 220 -5.84 -7.80 -0.99
N MET A 221 -6.04 -6.64 -1.63
CA MET A 221 -5.62 -6.38 -3.00
C MET A 221 -4.09 -6.26 -3.11
N THR A 222 -3.42 -5.69 -2.10
CA THR A 222 -1.95 -5.69 -2.02
C THR A 222 -1.42 -7.12 -2.04
N VAL A 223 -2.03 -8.02 -1.25
CA VAL A 223 -1.63 -9.43 -1.24
C VAL A 223 -1.86 -10.10 -2.60
N LEU A 224 -3.00 -9.84 -3.24
CA LEU A 224 -3.28 -10.34 -4.59
C LEU A 224 -2.22 -9.87 -5.59
N SER A 225 -1.85 -8.59 -5.51
CA SER A 225 -0.87 -7.97 -6.41
C SER A 225 0.53 -8.56 -6.28
N LEU A 226 0.94 -9.02 -5.10
CA LEU A 226 2.20 -9.75 -4.94
C LEU A 226 2.22 -11.04 -5.76
N PHE A 227 1.10 -11.77 -5.80
CA PHE A 227 0.98 -12.97 -6.61
C PHE A 227 0.87 -12.66 -8.10
N ASP A 228 0.17 -11.58 -8.46
CA ASP A 228 0.06 -11.14 -9.85
C ASP A 228 1.43 -10.71 -10.39
N ASN A 229 2.20 -9.92 -9.66
CA ASN A 229 3.58 -9.59 -9.99
C ASN A 229 4.49 -10.82 -10.12
N LEU A 230 4.24 -11.86 -9.31
CA LEU A 230 5.04 -13.09 -9.36
C LEU A 230 4.81 -13.88 -10.65
N VAL A 231 3.56 -13.94 -11.15
CA VAL A 231 3.19 -14.77 -12.31
C VAL A 231 3.13 -13.99 -13.63
N SER A 232 2.97 -12.67 -13.55
CA SER A 232 2.84 -11.77 -14.71
C SER A 232 3.64 -10.49 -14.47
N PRO A 233 4.99 -10.57 -14.43
CA PRO A 233 5.78 -9.35 -14.33
C PRO A 233 5.43 -8.42 -15.49
N SER A 234 5.36 -7.12 -15.23
CA SER A 234 5.06 -6.12 -16.28
C SER A 234 6.06 -6.25 -17.42
N PRO A 235 5.62 -6.14 -18.68
CA PRO A 235 6.46 -6.32 -19.86
C PRO A 235 7.55 -5.27 -19.99
#